data_d48350fb5f9780aff47b6903a00c5397
#
_entry.id   d48350fb5f9780aff47b6903a00c5397
#
_cell.length_a   1.000
_cell.length_b   1.000
_cell.length_c   1.000
_cell.angle_alpha   90.00
_cell.angle_beta   90.00
_cell.angle_gamma   90.00
#
_symmetry.space_group_name_H-M   'P 1'
#
loop_
_entity.id
_entity.type
_entity.pdbx_description
1 polymer ?
#
loop_
_entity_poly.entity_id
_entity_poly.type
_entity_poly.pdbx_seq_one_letter_code
_entity_poly.pdbx_strand_id
1 'polypeptide(L)'
;MISKRVTMNHGGKSSFSRLTNYLLNSQGKEFRVGSISITNCRSETPEWAALEIETTQSLNQRATGDKTYHLIISFPEGESPKAEVLKNIETDMCNALGYGEHQRISVAHQDTDNFHIHLAINKIHPVRLTMHEPYRDYRTRDNLCLELEKKHNLQRDNHKKKCTMAEGRAQDMENMSGRESLLSWVCKYCAEAVKDAETWQQLHEAIAKYDIKLVPQGAGLVFKSGSGIALKASTVSRYFSKAKLEKRLGCYRAIEGQAPEPEVKYRGEPV
;
A
#
# COMPACT_ATOMS: atom_id res chain seq x y z
N MET A 1 -3.23 -10.80 -8.14
CA MET A 1 -3.37 -11.05 -6.68
C MET A 1 -2.52 -10.07 -5.89
N ILE A 2 -3.05 -9.44 -4.85
CA ILE A 2 -2.29 -8.53 -3.96
C ILE A 2 -2.43 -8.98 -2.51
N SER A 3 -1.44 -8.65 -1.68
CA SER A 3 -1.49 -8.94 -0.26
C SER A 3 -1.30 -7.69 0.58
N LYS A 4 -2.08 -7.55 1.66
CA LYS A 4 -2.04 -6.40 2.56
C LYS A 4 -2.02 -6.86 4.02
N ARG A 5 -1.01 -6.41 4.78
CA ARG A 5 -1.03 -6.54 6.23
C ARG A 5 -1.93 -5.45 6.83
N VAL A 6 -2.83 -5.85 7.70
CA VAL A 6 -3.63 -4.94 8.50
C VAL A 6 -2.97 -4.77 9.85
N THR A 7 -2.63 -3.55 10.21
CA THR A 7 -2.01 -3.21 11.50
C THR A 7 -3.00 -2.46 12.37
N MET A 8 -2.97 -2.71 13.68
CA MET A 8 -3.75 -1.91 14.63
C MET A 8 -3.23 -0.47 14.67
N ASN A 9 -4.15 0.49 14.64
CA ASN A 9 -3.80 1.91 14.76
C ASN A 9 -3.39 2.24 16.22
N HIS A 10 -2.41 3.11 16.38
CA HIS A 10 -2.02 3.72 17.65
C HIS A 10 -1.59 2.78 18.80
N GLY A 11 -0.84 1.71 18.47
CA GLY A 11 -0.24 0.85 19.50
C GLY A 11 -1.24 -0.01 20.27
N GLY A 12 -2.47 -0.14 19.79
CA GLY A 12 -3.46 -1.06 20.35
C GLY A 12 -3.03 -2.52 20.19
N LYS A 13 -3.44 -3.37 21.15
CA LYS A 13 -3.29 -4.81 21.04
C LYS A 13 -4.56 -5.39 20.44
N SER A 14 -4.42 -6.24 19.43
CA SER A 14 -5.56 -6.98 18.89
C SER A 14 -5.97 -8.11 19.84
N SER A 15 -7.27 -8.37 19.95
CA SER A 15 -7.77 -9.64 20.50
C SER A 15 -8.00 -10.58 19.33
N PHE A 16 -7.43 -11.77 19.42
CA PHE A 16 -7.58 -12.77 18.35
C PHE A 16 -9.04 -13.19 18.20
N SER A 17 -9.74 -13.40 19.32
CA SER A 17 -11.18 -13.75 19.31
C SER A 17 -12.04 -12.64 18.71
N ARG A 18 -11.75 -11.36 18.98
CA ARG A 18 -12.48 -10.24 18.34
C ARG A 18 -12.26 -10.21 16.85
N LEU A 19 -11.03 -10.44 16.40
CA LEU A 19 -10.73 -10.51 14.97
C LEU A 19 -11.48 -11.69 14.34
N THR A 20 -11.42 -12.89 14.94
CA THR A 20 -12.15 -14.08 14.45
C THR A 20 -13.64 -13.80 14.35
N ASN A 21 -14.25 -13.25 15.40
CA ASN A 21 -15.68 -12.90 15.38
C ASN A 21 -16.02 -11.88 14.29
N TYR A 22 -15.16 -10.89 14.07
CA TYR A 22 -15.34 -9.93 12.98
C TYR A 22 -15.28 -10.60 11.60
N LEU A 23 -14.35 -11.54 11.39
CA LEU A 23 -14.21 -12.28 10.14
C LEU A 23 -15.39 -13.24 9.88
N LEU A 24 -15.96 -13.81 10.92
CA LEU A 24 -17.09 -14.74 10.84
C LEU A 24 -18.45 -14.03 10.76
N ASN A 25 -18.52 -12.74 11.07
CA ASN A 25 -19.76 -11.98 11.07
C ASN A 25 -20.23 -11.70 9.65
N SER A 26 -21.43 -12.13 9.30
CA SER A 26 -22.04 -11.91 7.99
C SER A 26 -22.36 -10.43 7.72
N GLN A 27 -22.40 -9.59 8.74
CA GLN A 27 -22.72 -8.14 8.63
C GLN A 27 -24.03 -7.88 7.85
N GLY A 28 -24.99 -8.80 7.94
CA GLY A 28 -26.26 -8.70 7.21
C GLY A 28 -26.18 -9.07 5.72
N LYS A 29 -25.04 -9.57 5.24
CA LYS A 29 -24.84 -10.04 3.86
C LYS A 29 -24.78 -11.56 3.84
N GLU A 30 -25.74 -12.21 3.20
CA GLU A 30 -25.94 -13.66 3.19
C GLU A 30 -24.73 -14.46 2.66
N PHE A 31 -23.99 -13.90 1.71
CA PHE A 31 -22.85 -14.54 1.04
C PHE A 31 -21.48 -13.97 1.42
N ARG A 32 -21.37 -13.21 2.52
CA ARG A 32 -20.09 -12.60 2.90
C ARG A 32 -19.05 -13.63 3.26
N VAL A 33 -19.41 -14.60 4.12
CA VAL A 33 -18.48 -15.59 4.66
C VAL A 33 -18.52 -16.85 3.79
N GLY A 34 -17.39 -17.16 3.18
CA GLY A 34 -17.17 -18.36 2.38
C GLY A 34 -16.51 -19.48 3.19
N SER A 35 -15.46 -20.09 2.63
CA SER A 35 -14.75 -21.17 3.28
C SER A 35 -13.94 -20.68 4.49
N ILE A 36 -13.92 -21.51 5.53
CA ILE A 36 -13.13 -21.30 6.75
C ILE A 36 -12.10 -22.43 6.84
N SER A 37 -10.85 -22.09 7.19
CA SER A 37 -9.79 -23.05 7.43
C SER A 37 -9.09 -22.77 8.75
N ILE A 38 -8.83 -23.82 9.51
CA ILE A 38 -8.10 -23.78 10.78
C ILE A 38 -6.85 -24.61 10.59
N THR A 39 -5.69 -24.04 10.91
CA THR A 39 -4.41 -24.70 10.71
C THR A 39 -3.55 -24.63 11.96
N ASN A 40 -2.88 -25.75 12.28
CA ASN A 40 -2.00 -25.91 13.45
C ASN A 40 -2.70 -25.67 14.80
N CYS A 41 -4.01 -25.80 14.85
CA CYS A 41 -4.79 -25.84 16.09
C CYS A 41 -5.27 -27.26 16.35
N ARG A 42 -5.54 -27.58 17.60
CA ARG A 42 -6.18 -28.83 18.03
C ARG A 42 -7.70 -28.75 17.90
N SER A 43 -8.22 -27.54 18.03
CA SER A 43 -9.64 -27.25 17.96
C SER A 43 -10.12 -27.21 16.51
N GLU A 44 -11.32 -27.76 16.27
CA GLU A 44 -11.93 -27.87 14.94
C GLU A 44 -12.89 -26.72 14.61
N THR A 45 -13.35 -25.98 15.62
CA THR A 45 -14.25 -24.83 15.40
C THR A 45 -13.50 -23.52 15.58
N PRO A 46 -13.85 -22.47 14.81
CA PRO A 46 -13.13 -21.20 14.85
C PRO A 46 -13.12 -20.53 16.23
N GLU A 47 -14.22 -20.66 16.99
CA GLU A 47 -14.37 -20.09 18.33
C GLU A 47 -13.40 -20.73 19.32
N TRP A 48 -13.33 -22.06 19.32
CA TRP A 48 -12.41 -22.80 20.18
C TRP A 48 -10.96 -22.65 19.73
N ALA A 49 -10.70 -22.62 18.42
CA ALA A 49 -9.37 -22.33 17.89
C ALA A 49 -8.88 -20.93 18.26
N ALA A 50 -9.76 -19.92 18.24
CA ALA A 50 -9.42 -18.57 18.68
C ALA A 50 -9.06 -18.53 20.18
N LEU A 51 -9.79 -19.25 21.02
CA LEU A 51 -9.50 -19.35 22.46
C LEU A 51 -8.18 -20.12 22.71
N GLU A 52 -7.91 -21.20 21.96
CA GLU A 52 -6.65 -21.94 22.00
C GLU A 52 -5.47 -21.02 21.64
N ILE A 53 -5.63 -20.20 20.60
CA ILE A 53 -4.61 -19.22 20.18
C ILE A 53 -4.39 -18.16 21.24
N GLU A 54 -5.45 -17.57 21.84
CA GLU A 54 -5.32 -16.57 22.91
C GLU A 54 -4.65 -17.18 24.14
N THR A 55 -4.93 -18.45 24.45
CA THR A 55 -4.24 -19.17 25.52
C THR A 55 -2.75 -19.28 25.21
N THR A 56 -2.37 -19.68 23.99
CA THR A 56 -0.95 -19.72 23.55
C THR A 56 -0.31 -18.34 23.66
N GLN A 57 -1.01 -17.29 23.23
CA GLN A 57 -0.52 -15.90 23.34
C GLN A 57 -0.30 -15.45 24.79
N SER A 58 -1.15 -15.91 25.71
CA SER A 58 -1.05 -15.57 27.14
C SER A 58 0.17 -16.19 27.82
N LEU A 59 0.60 -17.36 27.36
CA LEU A 59 1.80 -18.06 27.86
C LEU A 59 3.10 -17.31 27.54
N ASN A 60 3.11 -16.50 26.50
CA ASN A 60 4.26 -15.62 26.23
C ASN A 60 4.13 -14.33 27.03
N GLN A 61 4.93 -14.18 28.09
CA GLN A 61 4.97 -12.99 28.95
C GLN A 61 6.01 -11.94 28.52
N ARG A 62 6.90 -12.29 27.60
CA ARG A 62 8.03 -11.42 27.20
C ARG A 62 7.64 -10.40 26.12
N ALA A 63 6.76 -10.78 25.19
CA ALA A 63 6.35 -9.90 24.12
C ALA A 63 5.31 -8.89 24.59
N THR A 64 5.62 -7.60 24.44
CA THR A 64 4.72 -6.49 24.80
C THR A 64 3.89 -5.98 23.63
N GLY A 65 4.30 -6.27 22.39
CA GLY A 65 3.61 -5.87 21.15
C GLY A 65 2.37 -6.70 20.84
N ASP A 66 1.74 -6.36 19.73
CA ASP A 66 0.59 -7.10 19.19
C ASP A 66 1.02 -8.51 18.76
N LYS A 67 0.33 -9.52 19.31
CA LYS A 67 0.63 -10.94 19.09
C LYS A 67 -0.14 -11.56 17.93
N THR A 68 -0.93 -10.77 17.21
CA THR A 68 -1.71 -11.19 16.05
C THR A 68 -1.15 -10.58 14.77
N TYR A 69 -1.05 -11.38 13.71
CA TYR A 69 -0.71 -10.92 12.38
C TYR A 69 -1.94 -11.12 11.48
N HIS A 70 -2.53 -10.02 11.02
CA HIS A 70 -3.67 -10.05 10.13
C HIS A 70 -3.23 -9.74 8.71
N LEU A 71 -3.41 -10.70 7.82
CA LEU A 71 -3.09 -10.60 6.39
C LEU A 71 -4.37 -10.73 5.56
N ILE A 72 -4.50 -9.90 4.54
CA ILE A 72 -5.52 -10.01 3.51
C ILE A 72 -4.82 -10.34 2.21
N ILE A 73 -5.34 -11.35 1.48
CA ILE A 73 -4.93 -11.67 0.11
C ILE A 73 -6.17 -11.48 -0.76
N SER A 74 -6.10 -10.54 -1.70
CA SER A 74 -7.20 -10.17 -2.59
C SER A 74 -6.87 -10.56 -4.02
N PHE A 75 -7.88 -11.00 -4.75
CA PHE A 75 -7.81 -11.40 -6.15
C PHE A 75 -8.48 -10.35 -7.04
N PRO A 76 -8.10 -10.24 -8.32
CA PRO A 76 -8.77 -9.36 -9.27
C PRO A 76 -10.27 -9.67 -9.38
N GLU A 77 -11.04 -8.69 -9.83
CA GLU A 77 -12.48 -8.84 -10.07
C GLU A 77 -12.77 -10.02 -11.02
N GLY A 78 -13.74 -10.83 -10.65
CA GLY A 78 -14.12 -12.03 -11.40
C GLY A 78 -13.21 -13.25 -11.20
N GLU A 79 -12.11 -13.14 -10.47
CA GLU A 79 -11.24 -14.26 -10.14
C GLU A 79 -11.58 -14.85 -8.76
N SER A 80 -12.02 -16.10 -8.74
CA SER A 80 -12.28 -16.88 -7.52
C SER A 80 -11.56 -18.24 -7.61
N PRO A 81 -10.34 -18.34 -7.06
CA PRO A 81 -9.57 -19.58 -7.13
C PRO A 81 -10.23 -20.71 -6.38
N LYS A 82 -10.02 -21.96 -6.85
CA LYS A 82 -10.53 -23.16 -6.19
C LYS A 82 -9.95 -23.31 -4.76
N ALA A 83 -10.70 -23.95 -3.88
CA ALA A 83 -10.32 -24.15 -2.47
C ALA A 83 -8.91 -24.75 -2.28
N GLU A 84 -8.51 -25.70 -3.13
CA GLU A 84 -7.18 -26.29 -3.11
C GLU A 84 -6.06 -25.26 -3.45
N VAL A 85 -6.30 -24.41 -4.44
CA VAL A 85 -5.38 -23.33 -4.83
C VAL A 85 -5.25 -22.32 -3.70
N LEU A 86 -6.38 -21.93 -3.07
CA LEU A 86 -6.38 -21.03 -1.92
C LEU A 86 -5.57 -21.58 -0.75
N LYS A 87 -5.74 -22.88 -0.44
CA LYS A 87 -4.97 -23.55 0.61
C LYS A 87 -3.48 -23.59 0.32
N ASN A 88 -3.09 -23.80 -0.94
CA ASN A 88 -1.69 -23.77 -1.35
C ASN A 88 -1.11 -22.35 -1.23
N ILE A 89 -1.84 -21.33 -1.70
CA ILE A 89 -1.46 -19.92 -1.58
C ILE A 89 -1.28 -19.53 -0.11
N GLU A 90 -2.23 -19.89 0.75
CA GLU A 90 -2.15 -19.64 2.19
C GLU A 90 -0.91 -20.29 2.80
N THR A 91 -0.67 -21.55 2.48
CA THR A 91 0.46 -22.32 3.01
C THR A 91 1.79 -21.74 2.56
N ASP A 92 1.95 -21.45 1.28
CA ASP A 92 3.17 -20.87 0.71
C ASP A 92 3.43 -19.47 1.31
N MET A 93 2.38 -18.65 1.47
CA MET A 93 2.48 -17.33 2.09
C MET A 93 2.92 -17.41 3.56
N CYS A 94 2.32 -18.29 4.33
CA CYS A 94 2.69 -18.49 5.73
C CYS A 94 4.11 -19.02 5.87
N ASN A 95 4.52 -19.97 5.04
CA ASN A 95 5.89 -20.51 5.03
C ASN A 95 6.91 -19.42 4.71
N ALA A 96 6.70 -18.64 3.67
CA ALA A 96 7.60 -17.57 3.26
C ALA A 96 7.73 -16.45 4.31
N LEU A 97 6.69 -16.23 5.10
CA LEU A 97 6.68 -15.27 6.21
C LEU A 97 7.24 -15.86 7.52
N GLY A 98 7.60 -17.15 7.55
CA GLY A 98 8.08 -17.83 8.75
C GLY A 98 6.97 -18.27 9.72
N TYR A 99 5.73 -18.32 9.26
CA TYR A 99 4.55 -18.73 10.04
C TYR A 99 4.04 -20.14 9.71
N GLY A 100 4.82 -20.98 9.04
CA GLY A 100 4.37 -22.31 8.62
C GLY A 100 3.85 -23.19 9.76
N GLU A 101 4.51 -23.14 10.93
CA GLU A 101 4.15 -23.91 12.14
C GLU A 101 3.21 -23.14 13.10
N HIS A 102 2.87 -21.90 12.78
CA HIS A 102 2.04 -21.07 13.65
C HIS A 102 0.56 -21.38 13.49
N GLN A 103 -0.19 -21.27 14.57
CA GLN A 103 -1.64 -21.42 14.59
C GLN A 103 -2.28 -20.28 13.79
N ARG A 104 -3.31 -20.59 13.00
CA ARG A 104 -4.02 -19.60 12.22
C ARG A 104 -5.43 -20.00 11.87
N ILE A 105 -6.26 -19.01 11.64
CA ILE A 105 -7.61 -19.12 11.11
C ILE A 105 -7.67 -18.29 9.84
N SER A 106 -8.14 -18.87 8.73
CA SER A 106 -8.41 -18.15 7.50
C SER A 106 -9.88 -18.21 7.13
N VAL A 107 -10.38 -17.09 6.60
CA VAL A 107 -11.79 -16.93 6.21
C VAL A 107 -11.83 -16.28 4.83
N ALA A 108 -12.51 -16.92 3.89
CA ALA A 108 -12.77 -16.35 2.57
C ALA A 108 -13.97 -15.41 2.62
N HIS A 109 -13.88 -14.26 1.97
CA HIS A 109 -14.97 -13.29 1.84
C HIS A 109 -15.31 -13.02 0.38
N GLN A 110 -16.62 -12.82 0.13
CA GLN A 110 -17.20 -12.55 -1.19
C GLN A 110 -18.16 -11.34 -1.15
N ASP A 111 -17.93 -10.42 -0.21
CA ASP A 111 -18.82 -9.29 0.04
C ASP A 111 -18.47 -8.02 -0.75
N THR A 112 -17.43 -8.08 -1.55
CA THR A 112 -16.95 -7.03 -2.45
C THR A 112 -16.75 -7.60 -3.86
N ASP A 113 -16.52 -6.73 -4.86
CA ASP A 113 -16.25 -7.13 -6.24
C ASP A 113 -15.00 -8.01 -6.35
N ASN A 114 -14.11 -7.91 -5.37
CA ASN A 114 -12.88 -8.69 -5.30
C ASN A 114 -12.99 -9.80 -4.25
N PHE A 115 -12.90 -11.04 -4.70
CA PHE A 115 -12.75 -12.18 -3.79
C PHE A 115 -11.46 -12.02 -2.96
N HIS A 116 -11.54 -12.25 -1.65
CA HIS A 116 -10.39 -12.13 -0.78
C HIS A 116 -10.42 -13.10 0.40
N ILE A 117 -9.23 -13.45 0.89
CA ILE A 117 -9.08 -14.28 2.09
C ILE A 117 -8.40 -13.46 3.19
N HIS A 118 -8.93 -13.59 4.39
CA HIS A 118 -8.33 -13.07 5.60
C HIS A 118 -7.60 -14.19 6.34
N LEU A 119 -6.35 -13.93 6.72
CA LEU A 119 -5.55 -14.82 7.54
C LEU A 119 -5.28 -14.14 8.88
N ALA A 120 -5.85 -14.68 9.94
CA ALA A 120 -5.52 -14.31 11.32
C ALA A 120 -4.47 -15.31 11.83
N ILE A 121 -3.24 -14.86 12.04
CA ILE A 121 -2.09 -15.70 12.37
C ILE A 121 -1.59 -15.35 13.77
N ASN A 122 -1.33 -16.37 14.59
CA ASN A 122 -0.69 -16.21 15.88
C ASN A 122 0.82 -15.94 15.69
N LYS A 123 1.31 -14.77 16.13
CA LYS A 123 2.75 -14.50 16.10
C LYS A 123 3.55 -15.27 17.14
N ILE A 124 2.89 -15.85 18.14
CA ILE A 124 3.52 -16.69 19.14
C ILE A 124 3.57 -18.13 18.61
N HIS A 125 4.77 -18.69 18.54
CA HIS A 125 4.95 -20.08 18.13
C HIS A 125 4.33 -21.04 19.16
N PRO A 126 3.49 -21.99 18.76
CA PRO A 126 2.67 -22.79 19.71
C PRO A 126 3.50 -23.68 20.65
N VAL A 127 4.70 -24.08 20.23
CA VAL A 127 5.58 -24.96 21.03
C VAL A 127 6.68 -24.17 21.72
N ARG A 128 7.41 -23.33 20.98
CA ARG A 128 8.56 -22.55 21.50
C ARG A 128 8.14 -21.34 22.33
N LEU A 129 6.87 -20.93 22.23
CA LEU A 129 6.32 -19.73 22.88
C LEU A 129 7.10 -18.44 22.59
N THR A 130 7.86 -18.40 21.49
CA THR A 130 8.59 -17.23 21.03
C THR A 130 7.76 -16.42 20.06
N MET A 131 7.88 -15.09 20.13
CA MET A 131 7.23 -14.21 19.15
C MET A 131 8.08 -14.14 17.87
N HIS A 132 7.41 -14.29 16.73
CA HIS A 132 7.99 -14.05 15.42
C HIS A 132 7.38 -12.80 14.78
N GLU A 133 8.24 -11.93 14.23
CA GLU A 133 7.85 -10.74 13.47
C GLU A 133 8.70 -10.69 12.19
N PRO A 134 8.11 -10.90 11.00
CA PRO A 134 8.88 -10.93 9.77
C PRO A 134 9.40 -9.54 9.41
N TYR A 135 10.72 -9.45 9.17
CA TYR A 135 11.36 -8.20 8.80
C TYR A 135 11.05 -7.84 7.34
N ARG A 136 10.54 -6.62 7.12
CA ARG A 136 10.18 -6.11 5.78
C ARG A 136 9.27 -7.07 5.00
N ASP A 137 8.30 -7.63 5.68
CA ASP A 137 7.32 -8.61 5.20
C ASP A 137 6.70 -8.24 3.83
N TYR A 138 6.50 -6.95 3.56
CA TYR A 138 5.94 -6.45 2.31
C TYR A 138 6.74 -6.90 1.07
N ARG A 139 8.09 -6.99 1.16
CA ARG A 139 8.92 -7.44 0.03
C ARG A 139 8.71 -8.93 -0.25
N THR A 140 8.69 -9.74 0.81
CA THR A 140 8.44 -11.17 0.71
C THR A 140 7.07 -11.44 0.12
N ARG A 141 6.05 -10.74 0.62
CA ARG A 141 4.67 -10.87 0.14
C ARG A 141 4.51 -10.43 -1.32
N ASP A 142 5.06 -9.28 -1.69
CA ASP A 142 4.93 -8.75 -3.05
C ASP A 142 5.62 -9.69 -4.08
N ASN A 143 6.82 -10.20 -3.76
CA ASN A 143 7.52 -11.15 -4.64
C ASN A 143 6.78 -12.48 -4.75
N LEU A 144 6.31 -13.01 -3.62
CA LEU A 144 5.58 -14.28 -3.59
C LEU A 144 4.24 -14.18 -4.34
N CYS A 145 3.54 -13.05 -4.27
CA CYS A 145 2.33 -12.85 -5.06
C CYS A 145 2.59 -13.04 -6.56
N LEU A 146 3.70 -12.48 -7.08
CA LEU A 146 4.10 -12.66 -8.48
C LEU A 146 4.42 -14.12 -8.85
N GLU A 147 5.04 -14.85 -7.92
CA GLU A 147 5.39 -16.27 -8.12
C GLU A 147 4.13 -17.15 -8.11
N LEU A 148 3.22 -16.91 -7.16
CA LEU A 148 1.98 -17.67 -7.01
C LEU A 148 1.00 -17.42 -8.16
N GLU A 149 0.92 -16.20 -8.70
CA GLU A 149 0.14 -15.93 -9.92
C GLU A 149 0.60 -16.80 -11.08
N LYS A 150 1.92 -16.94 -11.26
CA LYS A 150 2.49 -17.80 -12.30
C LYS A 150 2.27 -19.28 -12.01
N LYS A 151 2.51 -19.71 -10.75
CA LYS A 151 2.40 -21.10 -10.32
C LYS A 151 1.00 -21.66 -10.49
N HIS A 152 -0.02 -20.84 -10.20
CA HIS A 152 -1.42 -21.25 -10.23
C HIS A 152 -2.19 -20.76 -11.46
N ASN A 153 -1.48 -20.14 -12.43
CA ASN A 153 -2.08 -19.56 -13.66
C ASN A 153 -3.23 -18.59 -13.33
N LEU A 154 -3.03 -17.74 -12.32
CA LEU A 154 -3.96 -16.71 -11.92
C LEU A 154 -3.81 -15.46 -12.80
N GLN A 155 -4.86 -14.64 -12.82
CA GLN A 155 -4.81 -13.35 -13.49
C GLN A 155 -3.71 -12.48 -12.90
N ARG A 156 -2.83 -11.98 -13.75
CA ARG A 156 -1.74 -11.11 -13.32
C ARG A 156 -2.27 -9.75 -12.91
N ASP A 157 -2.08 -9.41 -11.65
CA ASP A 157 -2.43 -8.10 -11.11
C ASP A 157 -1.38 -7.04 -11.44
N ASN A 158 -1.76 -5.77 -11.24
CA ASN A 158 -0.86 -4.66 -11.49
C ASN A 158 0.09 -4.46 -10.29
N HIS A 159 1.19 -5.19 -10.27
CA HIS A 159 2.28 -5.03 -9.28
C HIS A 159 3.15 -3.80 -9.55
N LYS A 160 2.63 -2.77 -10.23
CA LYS A 160 3.34 -1.51 -10.39
C LYS A 160 3.71 -0.97 -9.01
N LYS A 161 4.94 -0.51 -8.92
CA LYS A 161 5.54 0.11 -7.74
C LYS A 161 4.51 0.96 -7.02
N LYS A 162 4.24 0.62 -5.74
CA LYS A 162 3.30 1.39 -4.90
C LYS A 162 3.56 2.87 -5.08
N CYS A 163 2.50 3.63 -5.34
CA CYS A 163 2.54 5.09 -5.28
C CYS A 163 3.27 5.50 -4.00
N THR A 164 4.05 6.54 -4.07
CA THR A 164 4.58 7.16 -2.85
C THR A 164 3.40 7.55 -1.96
N MET A 165 3.61 7.73 -0.65
CA MET A 165 2.53 8.21 0.24
C MET A 165 1.91 9.52 -0.25
N ALA A 166 2.68 10.34 -0.97
CA ALA A 166 2.20 11.59 -1.56
C ALA A 166 1.25 11.34 -2.74
N GLU A 167 1.61 10.39 -3.63
CA GLU A 167 0.78 9.98 -4.75
C GLU A 167 -0.52 9.30 -4.27
N GLY A 168 -0.44 8.44 -3.25
CA GLY A 168 -1.63 7.82 -2.65
C GLY A 168 -2.59 8.86 -2.06
N ARG A 169 -2.07 9.84 -1.30
CA ARG A 169 -2.89 10.94 -0.76
C ARG A 169 -3.49 11.83 -1.86
N ALA A 170 -2.73 12.08 -2.92
CA ALA A 170 -3.21 12.84 -4.07
C ALA A 170 -4.38 12.11 -4.74
N GLN A 171 -4.25 10.81 -4.96
CA GLN A 171 -5.27 9.96 -5.55
C GLN A 171 -6.53 9.86 -4.67
N ASP A 172 -6.36 9.71 -3.35
CA ASP A 172 -7.49 9.73 -2.41
C ASP A 172 -8.23 11.07 -2.45
N MET A 173 -7.49 12.19 -2.52
CA MET A 173 -8.07 13.53 -2.65
C MET A 173 -8.80 13.70 -4.00
N GLU A 174 -8.22 13.21 -5.10
CA GLU A 174 -8.83 13.24 -6.43
C GLU A 174 -10.13 12.44 -6.46
N ASN A 175 -10.13 11.24 -5.89
CA ASN A 175 -11.32 10.40 -5.80
C ASN A 175 -12.44 11.03 -4.95
N MET A 176 -12.08 11.76 -3.88
CA MET A 176 -13.06 12.43 -3.01
C MET A 176 -13.56 13.75 -3.58
N SER A 177 -12.71 14.52 -4.23
CA SER A 177 -13.01 15.88 -4.70
C SER A 177 -13.45 15.94 -6.16
N GLY A 178 -13.17 14.92 -6.96
CA GLY A 178 -13.34 14.93 -8.40
C GLY A 178 -12.44 15.96 -9.11
N ARG A 179 -11.31 16.34 -8.49
CA ARG A 179 -10.38 17.36 -9.01
C ARG A 179 -8.97 16.81 -9.12
N GLU A 180 -8.32 17.05 -10.25
CA GLU A 180 -6.92 16.66 -10.45
C GLU A 180 -5.99 17.40 -9.47
N SER A 181 -5.11 16.67 -8.78
CA SER A 181 -4.15 17.22 -7.85
C SER A 181 -2.99 17.91 -8.57
N LEU A 182 -2.36 18.90 -7.92
CA LEU A 182 -1.15 19.52 -8.46
C LEU A 182 -0.02 18.49 -8.63
N LEU A 183 0.02 17.43 -7.82
CA LEU A 183 1.01 16.36 -7.96
C LEU A 183 0.81 15.59 -9.27
N SER A 184 -0.42 15.15 -9.56
CA SER A 184 -0.75 14.44 -10.80
C SER A 184 -0.49 15.32 -12.02
N TRP A 185 -0.90 16.59 -11.96
CA TRP A 185 -0.65 17.58 -13.00
C TRP A 185 0.84 17.74 -13.31
N VAL A 186 1.67 18.01 -12.29
CA VAL A 186 3.11 18.17 -12.45
C VAL A 186 3.78 16.89 -12.95
N CYS A 187 3.36 15.72 -12.45
CA CYS A 187 3.86 14.43 -12.93
C CYS A 187 3.55 14.21 -14.41
N LYS A 188 2.34 14.57 -14.86
CA LYS A 188 1.86 14.37 -16.21
C LYS A 188 2.49 15.31 -17.24
N TYR A 189 2.60 16.59 -16.90
CA TYR A 189 2.96 17.64 -17.86
C TYR A 189 4.37 18.20 -17.68
N CYS A 190 4.91 18.19 -16.48
CA CYS A 190 6.17 18.89 -16.18
C CYS A 190 7.35 17.94 -15.92
N ALA A 191 7.12 16.71 -15.49
CA ALA A 191 8.17 15.84 -14.99
C ALA A 191 9.23 15.49 -16.04
N GLU A 192 8.86 15.26 -17.29
CA GLU A 192 9.80 14.98 -18.39
C GLU A 192 10.58 16.23 -18.75
N ALA A 193 9.89 17.36 -18.92
CA ALA A 193 10.55 18.63 -19.21
C ALA A 193 11.59 19.02 -18.16
N VAL A 194 11.30 18.77 -16.88
CA VAL A 194 12.28 19.00 -15.79
C VAL A 194 13.47 18.05 -15.88
N LYS A 195 13.28 16.81 -16.34
CA LYS A 195 14.38 15.84 -16.51
C LYS A 195 15.28 16.21 -17.68
N ASP A 196 14.71 16.68 -18.78
CA ASP A 196 15.41 16.88 -20.04
C ASP A 196 16.06 18.26 -20.16
N ALA A 197 15.62 19.23 -19.34
CA ALA A 197 16.19 20.57 -19.35
C ALA A 197 17.70 20.57 -19.02
N GLU A 198 18.48 21.25 -19.81
CA GLU A 198 19.94 21.42 -19.64
C GLU A 198 20.30 22.72 -18.93
N THR A 199 19.38 23.69 -18.90
CA THR A 199 19.56 24.98 -18.24
C THR A 199 18.35 25.37 -17.40
N TRP A 200 18.51 26.23 -16.40
CA TRP A 200 17.41 26.76 -15.61
C TRP A 200 16.40 27.52 -16.47
N GLN A 201 16.85 28.27 -17.48
CA GLN A 201 15.96 29.00 -18.38
C GLN A 201 15.03 28.05 -19.14
N GLN A 202 15.58 26.98 -19.77
CA GLN A 202 14.80 25.98 -20.47
C GLN A 202 13.81 25.30 -19.55
N LEU A 203 14.22 24.96 -18.31
CA LEU A 203 13.34 24.36 -17.32
C LEU A 203 12.15 25.27 -17.02
N HIS A 204 12.42 26.55 -16.70
CA HIS A 204 11.35 27.49 -16.37
C HIS A 204 10.39 27.75 -17.54
N GLU A 205 10.91 27.90 -18.75
CA GLU A 205 10.10 28.10 -19.96
C GLU A 205 9.19 26.86 -20.23
N ALA A 206 9.75 25.67 -20.09
CA ALA A 206 9.01 24.44 -20.35
C ALA A 206 7.84 24.24 -19.36
N ILE A 207 8.05 24.47 -18.06
CA ILE A 207 6.99 24.31 -17.06
C ILE A 207 5.98 25.47 -17.06
N ALA A 208 6.39 26.67 -17.49
CA ALA A 208 5.51 27.85 -17.57
C ALA A 208 4.35 27.63 -18.56
N LYS A 209 4.55 26.85 -19.62
CA LYS A 209 3.51 26.44 -20.57
C LYS A 209 2.30 25.77 -19.90
N TYR A 210 2.52 25.14 -18.74
CA TYR A 210 1.49 24.43 -17.96
C TYR A 210 1.05 25.20 -16.70
N ASP A 211 1.26 26.53 -16.69
CA ASP A 211 0.93 27.42 -15.56
C ASP A 211 1.64 27.07 -14.26
N ILE A 212 2.86 26.53 -14.36
CA ILE A 212 3.69 26.12 -13.22
C ILE A 212 4.97 26.94 -13.16
N LYS A 213 5.32 27.38 -11.96
CA LYS A 213 6.60 28.04 -11.65
C LYS A 213 7.38 27.21 -10.65
N LEU A 214 8.70 27.12 -10.82
CA LEU A 214 9.58 26.49 -9.84
C LEU A 214 10.32 27.59 -9.08
N VAL A 215 10.07 27.71 -7.78
CA VAL A 215 10.60 28.79 -6.97
C VAL A 215 11.26 28.26 -5.70
N PRO A 216 12.28 28.94 -5.15
CA PRO A 216 12.86 28.59 -3.87
C PRO A 216 11.85 28.84 -2.74
N GLN A 217 11.77 27.89 -1.80
CA GLN A 217 11.01 28.04 -0.56
C GLN A 217 11.73 27.33 0.58
N GLY A 218 12.20 28.08 1.56
CA GLY A 218 13.07 27.56 2.61
C GLY A 218 14.35 26.97 2.02
N ALA A 219 14.74 25.78 2.48
CA ALA A 219 15.92 25.07 1.99
C ALA A 219 15.72 24.32 0.65
N GLY A 220 14.51 24.34 0.07
CA GLY A 220 14.15 23.55 -1.11
C GLY A 220 13.59 24.36 -2.26
N LEU A 221 13.02 23.63 -3.23
CA LEU A 221 12.27 24.16 -4.36
C LEU A 221 10.82 23.67 -4.29
N VAL A 222 9.89 24.51 -4.75
CA VAL A 222 8.47 24.19 -4.87
C VAL A 222 7.96 24.49 -6.27
N PHE A 223 7.13 23.62 -6.80
CA PHE A 223 6.26 23.92 -7.92
C PHE A 223 5.06 24.72 -7.42
N LYS A 224 4.80 25.85 -8.03
CA LYS A 224 3.68 26.74 -7.69
C LYS A 224 2.81 26.95 -8.91
N SER A 225 1.50 26.67 -8.79
CA SER A 225 0.53 26.95 -9.84
C SER A 225 0.15 28.44 -9.91
N GLY A 226 -0.42 28.88 -11.02
CA GLY A 226 -0.97 30.23 -11.14
C GLY A 226 -2.06 30.54 -10.10
N SER A 227 -2.79 29.54 -9.62
CA SER A 227 -3.75 29.66 -8.52
C SER A 227 -3.14 29.75 -7.13
N GLY A 228 -1.78 29.64 -7.02
CA GLY A 228 -1.05 29.79 -5.76
C GLY A 228 -0.83 28.49 -4.97
N ILE A 229 -1.35 27.36 -5.43
CA ILE A 229 -1.12 26.05 -4.80
C ILE A 229 0.36 25.67 -4.97
N ALA A 230 0.99 25.20 -3.89
CA ALA A 230 2.41 24.88 -3.88
C ALA A 230 2.66 23.41 -3.54
N LEU A 231 3.62 22.79 -4.25
CA LEU A 231 4.02 21.40 -4.09
C LEU A 231 5.54 21.31 -4.00
N LYS A 232 6.10 20.64 -2.98
CA LYS A 232 7.55 20.45 -2.89
C LYS A 232 8.07 19.67 -4.10
N ALA A 233 9.10 20.15 -4.76
CA ALA A 233 9.68 19.51 -5.93
C ALA A 233 10.21 18.10 -5.62
N SER A 234 10.76 17.87 -4.42
CA SER A 234 11.21 16.56 -3.96
C SER A 234 10.06 15.55 -3.71
N THR A 235 8.81 16.01 -3.60
CA THR A 235 7.62 15.14 -3.50
C THR A 235 7.30 14.51 -4.85
N VAL A 236 7.49 15.25 -5.95
CA VAL A 236 7.32 14.73 -7.32
C VAL A 236 8.42 13.72 -7.64
N SER A 237 9.67 14.10 -7.39
CA SER A 237 10.81 13.21 -7.56
C SER A 237 11.98 13.66 -6.69
N ARG A 238 12.70 12.70 -6.09
CA ARG A 238 13.97 12.99 -5.39
C ARG A 238 15.02 13.63 -6.30
N TYR A 239 14.94 13.42 -7.60
CA TYR A 239 15.82 14.06 -8.59
C TYR A 239 15.52 15.55 -8.78
N PHE A 240 14.34 16.01 -8.38
CA PHE A 240 13.92 17.42 -8.46
C PHE A 240 14.23 18.21 -7.16
N SER A 241 14.91 17.59 -6.20
CA SER A 241 15.41 18.33 -5.04
C SER A 241 16.40 19.41 -5.45
N LYS A 242 16.43 20.55 -4.73
CA LYS A 242 17.31 21.67 -5.00
C LYS A 242 18.76 21.24 -5.24
N ALA A 243 19.32 20.46 -4.32
CA ALA A 243 20.70 19.98 -4.42
C ALA A 243 20.98 19.14 -5.68
N LYS A 244 19.99 18.32 -6.14
CA LYS A 244 20.14 17.51 -7.36
C LYS A 244 20.04 18.36 -8.63
N LEU A 245 19.11 19.31 -8.66
CA LEU A 245 18.96 20.22 -9.79
C LEU A 245 20.16 21.16 -9.89
N GLU A 246 20.64 21.73 -8.77
CA GLU A 246 21.83 22.58 -8.75
C GLU A 246 23.11 21.82 -9.13
N LYS A 247 23.20 20.52 -8.79
CA LYS A 247 24.32 19.67 -9.25
C LYS A 247 24.32 19.49 -10.78
N ARG A 248 23.14 19.53 -11.41
CA ARG A 248 22.98 19.32 -12.87
C ARG A 248 23.03 20.63 -13.66
N LEU A 249 22.33 21.65 -13.19
CA LEU A 249 22.06 22.89 -13.90
C LEU A 249 22.89 24.08 -13.39
N GLY A 250 23.73 23.87 -12.36
CA GLY A 250 24.44 24.96 -11.65
C GLY A 250 23.55 25.63 -10.58
N CYS A 251 24.07 26.66 -9.92
CA CYS A 251 23.31 27.41 -8.91
C CYS A 251 21.93 27.83 -9.44
N TYR A 252 20.91 27.80 -8.59
CA TYR A 252 19.57 28.20 -8.99
C TYR A 252 19.57 29.62 -9.60
N ARG A 253 18.93 29.75 -10.76
CA ARG A 253 18.64 31.00 -11.42
C ARG A 253 17.14 31.10 -11.67
N ALA A 254 16.57 32.28 -11.38
CA ALA A 254 15.20 32.58 -11.75
C ALA A 254 15.09 32.75 -13.27
N ILE A 255 13.87 32.65 -13.79
CA ILE A 255 13.60 32.91 -15.21
C ILE A 255 14.03 34.36 -15.56
N GLU A 256 14.75 34.51 -16.64
CA GLU A 256 15.14 35.83 -17.18
C GLU A 256 14.10 36.26 -18.22
N GLY A 257 13.55 37.45 -18.06
CA GLY A 257 12.54 38.00 -18.96
C GLY A 257 11.10 37.58 -18.60
N GLN A 258 10.21 37.77 -19.57
CA GLN A 258 8.79 37.44 -19.40
C GLN A 258 8.57 35.96 -19.65
N ALA A 259 7.94 35.26 -18.65
CA ALA A 259 7.59 33.87 -18.83
C ALA A 259 6.59 33.70 -19.99
N PRO A 260 6.67 32.62 -20.78
CA PRO A 260 5.71 32.37 -21.85
C PRO A 260 4.30 32.28 -21.28
N GLU A 261 3.31 32.70 -22.06
CA GLU A 261 1.93 32.51 -21.68
C GLU A 261 1.59 31.02 -21.58
N PRO A 262 0.86 30.62 -20.54
CA PRO A 262 0.52 29.20 -20.36
C PRO A 262 -0.43 28.72 -21.47
N GLU A 263 -0.04 27.64 -22.13
CA GLU A 263 -0.87 26.93 -23.12
C GLU A 263 -2.04 26.22 -22.44
N VAL A 264 -1.78 25.66 -21.25
CA VAL A 264 -2.78 24.97 -20.43
C VAL A 264 -2.67 25.42 -18.97
N LYS A 265 -3.78 25.81 -18.37
CA LYS A 265 -3.81 26.31 -16.98
C LYS A 265 -4.28 25.23 -16.02
N TYR A 266 -3.55 25.07 -14.91
CA TYR A 266 -4.01 24.23 -13.82
C TYR A 266 -5.17 24.90 -13.08
N ARG A 267 -6.34 24.30 -13.13
CA ARG A 267 -7.54 24.79 -12.45
C ARG A 267 -8.02 23.89 -11.32
N GLY A 268 -7.37 22.73 -11.13
CA GLY A 268 -7.90 21.70 -10.24
C GLY A 268 -9.29 21.25 -10.67
N GLU A 269 -9.48 21.05 -11.97
CA GLU A 269 -10.76 20.68 -12.56
C GLU A 269 -11.18 19.27 -12.13
N PRO A 270 -12.50 18.98 -12.13
CA PRO A 270 -13.00 17.64 -11.91
C PRO A 270 -12.39 16.67 -12.93
N VAL A 271 -11.96 15.49 -12.47
CA VAL A 271 -11.47 14.39 -13.31
C VAL A 271 -12.63 13.70 -13.99
#